data_344d28587acaf8fa483496868d93ce34
#
_entry.id   344d28587acaf8fa483496868d93ce34
#
_cell.length_a   1.000
_cell.length_b   1.000
_cell.length_c   1.000
_cell.angle_alpha   90.00
_cell.angle_beta   90.00
_cell.angle_gamma   90.00
#
_symmetry.space_group_name_H-M   'P 1'
#
loop_
_entity.id
_entity.type
_entity.pdbx_description
1 polymer ?
#
loop_
_entity_poly.entity_id
_entity_poly.type
_entity_poly.pdbx_seq_one_letter_code
_entity_poly.pdbx_strand_id
1 'polypeptide(L)'
;MKELGIAITLVSFILLSGCKDKTEPERQVVAVEKVGVDNVEIYGEYVGQIRAKGFVEVRARVEGYLEQMLFEEGKRVKRNQPLFKINSDLYQARVDKAKAQLAKDQAQEAKAERDVERLRPLYEQKAASQLDLDNAVAAYESAKANVAMSKADLAQAELELSYTTVRSPIDGYISERYADIGTLVGPGGKSQLATIVESDEVLVDFSLTAL
;
A
#
# COMPACT_ATOMS: atom_id res chain seq x y z
N MET A 1 -35.72 -115.18 -43.87
CA MET A 1 -34.38 -114.50 -43.96
C MET A 1 -34.37 -113.17 -44.76
N LYS A 2 -35.55 -112.75 -45.30
CA LYS A 2 -35.59 -111.46 -46.07
C LYS A 2 -35.92 -110.21 -45.20
N GLU A 3 -36.53 -110.40 -44.04
CA GLU A 3 -36.95 -109.33 -43.14
C GLU A 3 -35.80 -108.76 -42.34
N LEU A 4 -34.76 -109.58 -42.04
CA LEU A 4 -33.61 -109.16 -41.23
C LEU A 4 -32.64 -108.23 -41.98
N GLY A 5 -32.59 -108.32 -43.34
CA GLY A 5 -31.75 -107.51 -44.20
C GLY A 5 -32.21 -106.04 -44.36
N ILE A 6 -33.52 -105.78 -44.34
CA ILE A 6 -34.15 -104.51 -44.51
C ILE A 6 -33.98 -103.64 -43.25
N ALA A 7 -34.04 -104.29 -42.07
CA ALA A 7 -33.86 -103.58 -40.80
C ALA A 7 -32.44 -103.09 -40.59
N ILE A 8 -31.42 -103.83 -41.02
CA ILE A 8 -30.00 -103.47 -40.92
C ILE A 8 -29.65 -102.28 -41.87
N THR A 9 -30.22 -102.26 -43.07
CA THR A 9 -29.98 -101.15 -44.02
C THR A 9 -30.70 -99.85 -43.59
N LEU A 10 -31.84 -99.93 -42.90
CA LEU A 10 -32.52 -98.75 -42.41
C LEU A 10 -31.84 -98.15 -41.20
N VAL A 11 -31.20 -98.94 -40.33
CA VAL A 11 -30.44 -98.47 -39.18
C VAL A 11 -29.11 -97.88 -39.61
N SER A 12 -28.44 -98.38 -40.71
CA SER A 12 -27.23 -97.83 -41.26
C SER A 12 -27.44 -96.45 -41.92
N PHE A 13 -28.69 -96.20 -42.45
CA PHE A 13 -28.99 -94.92 -43.10
C PHE A 13 -29.31 -93.79 -42.09
N ILE A 14 -29.73 -94.11 -40.92
CA ILE A 14 -30.04 -93.15 -39.84
C ILE A 14 -28.75 -92.66 -39.16
N LEU A 15 -27.68 -93.44 -39.19
CA LEU A 15 -26.40 -93.09 -38.56
C LEU A 15 -25.54 -92.14 -39.38
N LEU A 16 -25.87 -91.82 -40.63
CA LEU A 16 -25.10 -90.95 -41.51
C LEU A 16 -25.65 -89.50 -41.61
N SER A 17 -26.74 -89.15 -40.90
CA SER A 17 -27.36 -87.83 -40.93
C SER A 17 -26.91 -86.90 -39.80
N GLY A 18 -25.76 -87.16 -39.19
CA GLY A 18 -25.18 -86.38 -38.13
C GLY A 18 -24.16 -85.31 -38.61
N CYS A 19 -24.44 -84.65 -39.72
CA CYS A 19 -23.68 -83.41 -40.04
C CYS A 19 -24.17 -82.28 -39.15
N LYS A 20 -23.43 -82.02 -38.09
CA LYS A 20 -23.60 -80.88 -37.26
C LYS A 20 -23.09 -79.70 -38.04
N ASP A 21 -23.99 -78.85 -38.52
CA ASP A 21 -23.62 -77.54 -39.05
C ASP A 21 -22.87 -76.81 -37.94
N LYS A 22 -21.60 -76.53 -38.13
CA LYS A 22 -20.84 -75.59 -37.36
C LYS A 22 -21.41 -74.24 -37.69
N THR A 23 -22.36 -73.79 -36.90
CA THR A 23 -22.72 -72.35 -36.90
C THR A 23 -21.48 -71.59 -36.57
N GLU A 24 -20.86 -70.99 -37.56
CA GLU A 24 -19.80 -70.00 -37.35
C GLU A 24 -20.41 -68.94 -36.45
N PRO A 25 -19.74 -68.56 -35.33
CA PRO A 25 -20.29 -67.54 -34.48
C PRO A 25 -20.43 -66.26 -35.30
N GLU A 26 -21.66 -65.74 -35.34
CA GLU A 26 -21.96 -64.45 -36.00
C GLU A 26 -21.02 -63.36 -35.45
N ARG A 27 -20.09 -62.86 -36.29
CA ARG A 27 -19.21 -61.86 -35.90
C ARG A 27 -20.04 -60.60 -35.60
N GLN A 28 -20.07 -60.20 -34.34
CA GLN A 28 -20.69 -58.95 -33.97
C GLN A 28 -19.92 -57.83 -34.65
N VAL A 29 -20.60 -57.15 -35.55
CA VAL A 29 -20.06 -55.93 -36.17
C VAL A 29 -20.21 -54.80 -35.16
N VAL A 30 -19.09 -54.41 -34.57
CA VAL A 30 -19.03 -53.20 -33.73
C VAL A 30 -18.64 -51.99 -34.59
N ALA A 31 -19.46 -50.97 -34.48
CA ALA A 31 -19.09 -49.71 -35.10
C ALA A 31 -17.86 -49.11 -34.37
N VAL A 32 -16.82 -48.86 -35.10
CA VAL A 32 -15.61 -48.21 -34.58
C VAL A 32 -15.45 -46.85 -35.26
N GLU A 33 -15.26 -45.85 -34.47
CA GLU A 33 -14.94 -44.51 -34.95
C GLU A 33 -13.45 -44.25 -34.78
N LYS A 34 -12.85 -43.62 -35.80
CA LYS A 34 -11.45 -43.29 -35.76
C LYS A 34 -11.27 -42.12 -34.78
N VAL A 35 -10.52 -42.34 -33.70
CA VAL A 35 -10.18 -41.29 -32.73
C VAL A 35 -9.30 -40.26 -33.43
N GLY A 36 -9.81 -39.04 -33.54
CA GLY A 36 -9.05 -37.87 -33.98
C GLY A 36 -8.46 -37.17 -32.77
N VAL A 37 -7.35 -36.48 -33.00
CA VAL A 37 -6.81 -35.53 -32.03
C VAL A 37 -7.46 -34.19 -32.33
N ASP A 38 -8.22 -33.65 -31.38
CA ASP A 38 -8.85 -32.34 -31.48
C ASP A 38 -8.37 -31.48 -30.32
N ASN A 39 -8.24 -30.16 -30.57
CA ASN A 39 -7.90 -29.21 -29.51
C ASN A 39 -9.15 -28.82 -28.78
N VAL A 40 -9.33 -29.37 -27.58
CA VAL A 40 -10.42 -29.01 -26.69
C VAL A 40 -9.96 -27.94 -25.71
N GLU A 41 -10.62 -26.79 -25.72
CA GLU A 41 -10.40 -25.78 -24.70
C GLU A 41 -11.01 -26.24 -23.38
N ILE A 42 -10.17 -26.35 -22.36
CA ILE A 42 -10.59 -26.75 -21.02
C ILE A 42 -10.70 -25.48 -20.17
N TYR A 43 -11.91 -25.17 -19.74
CA TYR A 43 -12.20 -24.06 -18.84
C TYR A 43 -12.27 -24.57 -17.40
N GLY A 44 -11.59 -23.87 -16.49
CA GLY A 44 -11.69 -24.12 -15.06
C GLY A 44 -12.27 -22.92 -14.34
N GLU A 45 -13.17 -23.13 -13.41
CA GLU A 45 -13.68 -22.10 -12.52
C GLU A 45 -12.90 -22.16 -11.20
N TYR A 46 -12.40 -21.01 -10.77
CA TYR A 46 -11.60 -20.89 -9.55
C TYR A 46 -12.15 -19.78 -8.67
N VAL A 47 -12.22 -20.05 -7.37
CA VAL A 47 -12.59 -19.05 -6.37
C VAL A 47 -11.37 -18.23 -6.02
N GLY A 48 -11.49 -16.90 -6.13
CA GLY A 48 -10.44 -15.96 -5.78
C GLY A 48 -10.95 -14.82 -4.89
N GLN A 49 -10.03 -14.11 -4.26
CA GLN A 49 -10.30 -12.91 -3.48
C GLN A 49 -9.75 -11.70 -4.21
N ILE A 50 -10.58 -10.66 -4.34
CA ILE A 50 -10.17 -9.37 -4.87
C ILE A 50 -9.68 -8.51 -3.71
N ARG A 51 -8.46 -7.98 -3.83
CA ARG A 51 -7.89 -7.00 -2.89
C ARG A 51 -7.52 -5.73 -3.62
N ALA A 52 -7.67 -4.61 -2.93
CA ALA A 52 -7.19 -3.34 -3.44
C ALA A 52 -5.65 -3.36 -3.57
N LYS A 53 -5.11 -2.71 -4.60
CA LYS A 53 -3.67 -2.55 -4.80
C LYS A 53 -3.04 -1.69 -3.69
N GLY A 54 -3.73 -0.62 -3.29
CA GLY A 54 -3.32 0.28 -2.23
C GLY A 54 -4.38 0.37 -1.14
N PHE A 55 -3.94 0.21 0.11
CA PHE A 55 -4.77 0.38 1.31
C PHE A 55 -3.97 1.20 2.31
N VAL A 56 -4.47 2.38 2.67
CA VAL A 56 -3.77 3.28 3.59
C VAL A 56 -4.71 3.79 4.66
N GLU A 57 -4.30 3.61 5.90
CA GLU A 57 -4.95 4.22 7.05
C GLU A 57 -4.48 5.66 7.23
N VAL A 58 -5.41 6.59 7.16
CA VAL A 58 -5.16 8.01 7.46
C VAL A 58 -5.22 8.19 8.98
N ARG A 59 -4.08 8.58 9.56
CA ARG A 59 -3.94 8.74 11.00
C ARG A 59 -3.53 10.16 11.38
N ALA A 60 -4.02 10.65 12.52
CA ALA A 60 -3.56 11.89 13.13
C ALA A 60 -2.11 11.74 13.64
N ARG A 61 -1.24 12.67 13.27
CA ARG A 61 0.17 12.72 13.70
C ARG A 61 0.40 13.65 14.88
N VAL A 62 -0.55 14.54 15.11
CA VAL A 62 -0.54 15.53 16.21
C VAL A 62 -1.81 15.43 17.01
N GLU A 63 -1.75 15.85 18.26
CA GLU A 63 -2.89 15.84 19.18
C GLU A 63 -3.69 17.13 19.06
N GLY A 64 -5.00 17.02 19.02
CA GLY A 64 -5.91 18.16 19.01
C GLY A 64 -7.35 17.76 18.72
N TYR A 65 -8.25 18.73 18.86
CA TYR A 65 -9.65 18.52 18.53
C TYR A 65 -9.87 18.58 17.02
N LEU A 66 -10.65 17.64 16.49
CA LEU A 66 -11.03 17.60 15.08
C LEU A 66 -12.03 18.73 14.80
N GLU A 67 -11.66 19.70 13.98
CA GLU A 67 -12.51 20.87 13.68
C GLU A 67 -13.37 20.70 12.46
N GLN A 68 -12.79 20.11 11.38
CA GLN A 68 -13.46 20.05 10.10
C GLN A 68 -13.13 18.75 9.37
N MET A 69 -14.12 18.27 8.60
CA MET A 69 -13.99 17.23 7.59
C MET A 69 -14.20 17.89 6.21
N LEU A 70 -13.27 17.70 5.31
CA LEU A 70 -13.18 18.39 4.02
C LEU A 70 -13.39 17.44 2.83
N PHE A 71 -14.06 16.32 3.05
CA PHE A 71 -14.39 15.33 2.02
C PHE A 71 -15.80 14.76 2.25
N GLU A 72 -16.32 14.05 1.28
CA GLU A 72 -17.53 13.25 1.38
C GLU A 72 -17.16 11.78 1.48
N GLU A 73 -17.79 11.07 2.44
CA GLU A 73 -17.58 9.63 2.65
C GLU A 73 -17.94 8.83 1.41
N GLY A 74 -17.13 7.82 1.09
CA GLY A 74 -17.30 6.99 -0.10
C GLY A 74 -16.93 7.66 -1.43
N LYS A 75 -16.45 8.89 -1.42
CA LYS A 75 -16.03 9.59 -2.65
C LYS A 75 -14.55 9.43 -2.94
N ARG A 76 -14.21 9.69 -4.19
CA ARG A 76 -12.82 9.69 -4.64
C ARG A 76 -12.09 10.93 -4.14
N VAL A 77 -10.92 10.73 -3.57
CA VAL A 77 -10.00 11.78 -3.13
C VAL A 77 -8.70 11.69 -3.92
N LYS A 78 -8.04 12.85 -4.08
CA LYS A 78 -6.75 12.93 -4.76
C LYS A 78 -5.61 12.99 -3.76
N ARG A 79 -4.45 12.51 -4.16
CA ARG A 79 -3.21 12.67 -3.40
C ARG A 79 -2.99 14.14 -3.02
N ASN A 80 -2.59 14.36 -1.78
CA ASN A 80 -2.37 15.69 -1.18
C ASN A 80 -3.64 16.54 -0.97
N GLN A 81 -4.83 16.00 -1.27
CA GLN A 81 -6.11 16.67 -0.94
C GLN A 81 -6.27 16.77 0.57
N PRO A 82 -6.64 17.96 1.13
CA PRO A 82 -6.95 18.08 2.55
C PRO A 82 -8.21 17.27 2.87
N LEU A 83 -8.15 16.49 3.95
CA LEU A 83 -9.22 15.62 4.41
C LEU A 83 -9.80 16.07 5.74
N PHE A 84 -8.92 16.36 6.70
CA PHE A 84 -9.32 16.80 8.03
C PHE A 84 -8.49 17.99 8.46
N LYS A 85 -9.11 18.82 9.31
CA LYS A 85 -8.45 19.91 9.99
C LYS A 85 -8.55 19.70 11.50
N ILE A 86 -7.40 19.64 12.14
CA ILE A 86 -7.23 19.58 13.60
C ILE A 86 -6.99 21.01 14.09
N ASN A 87 -7.47 21.36 15.29
CA ASN A 87 -7.23 22.67 15.90
C ASN A 87 -5.74 23.01 15.89
N SER A 88 -5.41 24.14 15.28
CA SER A 88 -4.04 24.55 15.00
C SER A 88 -3.52 25.65 15.92
N ASP A 89 -4.33 26.20 16.83
CA ASP A 89 -4.00 27.40 17.60
C ASP A 89 -2.73 27.22 18.43
N LEU A 90 -2.60 26.08 19.12
CA LEU A 90 -1.42 25.79 19.92
C LEU A 90 -0.15 25.68 19.04
N TYR A 91 -0.26 25.06 17.88
CA TYR A 91 0.84 24.86 16.94
C TYR A 91 1.25 26.18 16.29
N GLN A 92 0.27 27.03 15.95
CA GLN A 92 0.53 28.38 15.44
C GLN A 92 1.28 29.22 16.49
N ALA A 93 0.84 29.19 17.75
CA ALA A 93 1.55 29.89 18.83
C ALA A 93 2.99 29.39 19.03
N ARG A 94 3.26 28.08 18.83
CA ARG A 94 4.62 27.53 18.87
C ARG A 94 5.49 28.06 17.71
N VAL A 95 4.94 28.12 16.50
CA VAL A 95 5.60 28.70 15.35
C VAL A 95 5.95 30.17 15.59
N ASP A 96 5.00 30.97 16.12
CA ASP A 96 5.21 32.38 16.39
C ASP A 96 6.28 32.60 17.47
N LYS A 97 6.29 31.75 18.50
CA LYS A 97 7.35 31.75 19.53
C LYS A 97 8.72 31.42 18.93
N ALA A 98 8.82 30.39 18.08
CA ALA A 98 10.07 30.00 17.43
C ALA A 98 10.58 31.08 16.46
N LYS A 99 9.67 31.75 15.72
CA LYS A 99 10.01 32.92 14.88
C LYS A 99 10.57 34.07 15.69
N ALA A 100 9.97 34.37 16.82
CA ALA A 100 10.46 35.45 17.69
C ALA A 100 11.84 35.10 18.27
N GLN A 101 12.09 33.86 18.67
CA GLN A 101 13.39 33.40 19.13
C GLN A 101 14.45 33.51 18.02
N LEU A 102 14.13 33.05 16.80
CA LEU A 102 15.03 33.17 15.64
C LEU A 102 15.39 34.65 15.37
N ALA A 103 14.41 35.56 15.39
CA ALA A 103 14.66 36.99 15.18
C ALA A 103 15.58 37.59 16.25
N LYS A 104 15.43 37.17 17.51
CA LYS A 104 16.31 37.57 18.62
C LYS A 104 17.75 37.10 18.37
N ASP A 105 17.95 35.83 18.00
CA ASP A 105 19.26 35.22 17.80
C ASP A 105 19.95 35.82 16.55
N GLN A 106 19.19 36.09 15.48
CA GLN A 106 19.70 36.85 14.32
C GLN A 106 20.16 38.23 14.66
N ALA A 107 19.44 38.94 15.54
CA ALA A 107 19.89 40.28 16.01
C ALA A 107 21.19 40.19 16.82
N GLN A 108 21.35 39.11 17.60
CA GLN A 108 22.58 38.87 18.35
C GLN A 108 23.76 38.50 17.44
N GLU A 109 23.53 37.65 16.41
CA GLU A 109 24.53 37.33 15.38
C GLU A 109 24.98 38.60 14.65
N ALA A 110 24.02 39.40 14.17
CA ALA A 110 24.34 40.67 13.49
C ALA A 110 25.09 41.67 14.37
N LYS A 111 24.85 41.67 15.69
CA LYS A 111 25.64 42.46 16.64
C LYS A 111 27.07 41.95 16.73
N ALA A 112 27.24 40.64 16.94
CA ALA A 112 28.57 40.04 17.07
C ALA A 112 29.40 40.16 15.78
N GLU A 113 28.75 40.04 14.62
CA GLU A 113 29.38 40.26 13.32
C GLU A 113 29.95 41.68 13.19
N ARG A 114 29.16 42.71 13.52
CA ARG A 114 29.65 44.12 13.53
C ARG A 114 30.77 44.35 14.53
N ASP A 115 30.80 43.63 15.65
CA ASP A 115 31.89 43.75 16.62
C ASP A 115 33.19 43.17 16.04
N VAL A 116 33.14 42.02 15.32
CA VAL A 116 34.27 41.45 14.59
C VAL A 116 34.76 42.42 13.48
N GLU A 117 33.82 42.92 12.66
CA GLU A 117 34.12 43.86 11.56
C GLU A 117 34.82 45.13 12.06
N ARG A 118 34.44 45.60 13.22
CA ARG A 118 35.06 46.79 13.86
C ARG A 118 36.44 46.49 14.46
N LEU A 119 36.60 45.34 15.13
CA LEU A 119 37.84 45.00 15.84
C LEU A 119 38.94 44.52 14.88
N ARG A 120 38.63 43.88 13.79
CA ARG A 120 39.60 43.36 12.83
C ARG A 120 40.54 44.43 12.27
N PRO A 121 40.09 45.61 11.74
CA PRO A 121 40.98 46.66 11.26
C PRO A 121 41.73 47.34 12.39
N LEU A 122 41.16 47.44 13.60
CA LEU A 122 41.87 48.02 14.77
C LEU A 122 43.01 47.09 15.21
N TYR A 123 42.87 45.80 15.18
CA TYR A 123 43.93 44.84 15.43
C TYR A 123 45.07 44.97 14.39
N GLU A 124 44.72 45.05 13.10
CA GLU A 124 45.70 45.25 12.03
C GLU A 124 46.52 46.54 12.21
N GLN A 125 45.88 47.60 12.74
CA GLN A 125 46.52 48.88 13.08
C GLN A 125 47.23 48.86 14.45
N LYS A 126 47.27 47.68 15.15
CA LYS A 126 47.83 47.55 16.51
C LYS A 126 47.08 48.35 17.57
N ALA A 127 45.84 48.75 17.33
CA ALA A 127 44.99 49.53 18.22
C ALA A 127 44.05 48.71 19.06
N ALA A 128 43.95 47.34 18.82
CA ALA A 128 43.25 46.36 19.62
C ALA A 128 44.16 45.17 19.91
N SER A 129 43.88 44.40 20.99
CA SER A 129 44.63 43.20 21.33
C SER A 129 44.13 42.01 20.51
N GLN A 130 44.95 40.98 20.32
CA GLN A 130 44.57 39.73 19.72
C GLN A 130 43.47 39.04 20.54
N LEU A 131 43.52 39.09 21.86
CA LEU A 131 42.53 38.54 22.76
C LEU A 131 41.14 39.17 22.52
N ASP A 132 41.05 40.46 22.26
CA ASP A 132 39.80 41.16 21.98
C ASP A 132 39.18 40.66 20.65
N LEU A 133 40.01 40.49 19.62
CA LEU A 133 39.57 39.97 18.33
C LEU A 133 39.13 38.51 18.45
N ASP A 134 39.92 37.67 19.12
CA ASP A 134 39.59 36.23 19.30
C ASP A 134 38.28 36.06 20.09
N ASN A 135 38.05 36.88 21.13
CA ASN A 135 36.79 36.87 21.87
C ASN A 135 35.59 37.29 21.00
N ALA A 136 35.77 38.32 20.15
CA ALA A 136 34.71 38.77 19.25
C ALA A 136 34.39 37.72 18.19
N VAL A 137 35.40 37.05 17.63
CA VAL A 137 35.20 35.93 16.67
C VAL A 137 34.48 34.76 17.33
N ALA A 138 34.92 34.36 18.53
CA ALA A 138 34.25 33.28 19.28
C ALA A 138 32.78 33.63 19.62
N ALA A 139 32.50 34.90 19.98
CA ALA A 139 31.14 35.37 20.22
C ALA A 139 30.29 35.34 18.94
N TYR A 140 30.84 35.69 17.80
CA TYR A 140 30.16 35.62 16.51
C TYR A 140 29.85 34.16 16.11
N GLU A 141 30.86 33.29 16.23
CA GLU A 141 30.64 31.84 15.93
C GLU A 141 29.58 31.23 16.83
N SER A 142 29.57 31.56 18.13
CA SER A 142 28.55 31.15 19.07
C SER A 142 27.15 31.66 18.69
N ALA A 143 27.04 32.95 18.34
CA ALA A 143 25.78 33.56 17.91
C ALA A 143 25.26 32.91 16.61
N LYS A 144 26.14 32.64 15.66
CA LYS A 144 25.81 31.92 14.41
C LYS A 144 25.32 30.51 14.67
N ALA A 145 25.89 29.77 15.62
CA ALA A 145 25.42 28.47 16.04
C ALA A 145 24.03 28.54 16.67
N ASN A 146 23.75 29.59 17.50
CA ASN A 146 22.42 29.79 18.07
C ASN A 146 21.36 30.08 16.99
N VAL A 147 21.68 30.86 15.97
CA VAL A 147 20.76 31.06 14.82
C VAL A 147 20.49 29.77 14.08
N ALA A 148 21.50 28.90 13.90
CA ALA A 148 21.28 27.58 13.27
C ALA A 148 20.34 26.69 14.11
N MET A 149 20.47 26.72 15.44
CA MET A 149 19.58 26.01 16.37
C MET A 149 18.15 26.56 16.29
N SER A 150 17.95 27.86 16.40
CA SER A 150 16.63 28.49 16.33
C SER A 150 15.94 28.28 14.97
N LYS A 151 16.70 28.18 13.88
CA LYS A 151 16.16 27.78 12.55
C LYS A 151 15.64 26.36 12.55
N ALA A 152 16.35 25.44 13.19
CA ALA A 152 15.90 24.05 13.32
C ALA A 152 14.64 23.94 14.18
N ASP A 153 14.58 24.67 15.30
CA ASP A 153 13.40 24.73 16.18
C ASP A 153 12.17 25.28 15.42
N LEU A 154 12.37 26.34 14.62
CA LEU A 154 11.30 26.88 13.77
C LEU A 154 10.82 25.85 12.75
N ALA A 155 11.74 25.18 12.05
CA ALA A 155 11.37 24.15 11.07
C ALA A 155 10.59 22.99 11.70
N GLN A 156 10.95 22.58 12.92
CA GLN A 156 10.19 21.59 13.68
C GLN A 156 8.77 22.08 14.00
N ALA A 157 8.62 23.30 14.51
CA ALA A 157 7.32 23.88 14.84
C ALA A 157 6.42 24.02 13.60
N GLU A 158 6.97 24.41 12.46
CA GLU A 158 6.25 24.50 11.17
C GLU A 158 5.82 23.12 10.66
N LEU A 159 6.66 22.09 10.86
CA LEU A 159 6.31 20.71 10.52
C LEU A 159 5.14 20.20 11.37
N GLU A 160 5.18 20.44 12.69
CA GLU A 160 4.07 20.09 13.60
C GLU A 160 2.77 20.81 13.19
N LEU A 161 2.84 22.09 12.86
CA LEU A 161 1.70 22.85 12.35
C LEU A 161 1.17 22.27 11.04
N SER A 162 2.04 21.82 10.14
CA SER A 162 1.62 21.21 8.88
C SER A 162 0.80 19.93 9.09
N TYR A 163 1.06 19.19 10.15
CA TYR A 163 0.34 17.96 10.51
C TYR A 163 -1.08 18.20 11.04
N THR A 164 -1.43 19.45 11.41
CA THR A 164 -2.81 19.80 11.78
C THR A 164 -3.77 19.74 10.60
N THR A 165 -3.26 19.83 9.36
CA THR A 165 -4.04 19.59 8.15
C THR A 165 -3.68 18.20 7.62
N VAL A 166 -4.57 17.24 7.89
CA VAL A 166 -4.39 15.85 7.44
C VAL A 166 -4.75 15.75 5.97
N ARG A 167 -3.82 15.23 5.16
CA ARG A 167 -3.98 15.11 3.70
C ARG A 167 -3.92 13.66 3.25
N SER A 168 -4.54 13.39 2.09
CA SER A 168 -4.46 12.07 1.46
C SER A 168 -3.05 11.74 0.99
N PRO A 169 -2.48 10.58 1.36
CA PRO A 169 -1.18 10.14 0.85
C PRO A 169 -1.26 9.53 -0.56
N ILE A 170 -2.43 9.06 -0.99
CA ILE A 170 -2.67 8.40 -2.28
C ILE A 170 -3.95 8.89 -2.94
N ASP A 171 -4.12 8.60 -4.21
CA ASP A 171 -5.41 8.69 -4.92
C ASP A 171 -6.26 7.46 -4.55
N GLY A 172 -7.57 7.61 -4.40
CA GLY A 172 -8.44 6.47 -4.11
C GLY A 172 -9.79 6.87 -3.55
N TYR A 173 -10.57 5.89 -3.10
CA TYR A 173 -11.86 6.10 -2.44
C TYR A 173 -11.67 6.11 -0.94
N ILE A 174 -12.19 7.15 -0.29
CA ILE A 174 -12.12 7.27 1.16
C ILE A 174 -13.31 6.58 1.81
N SER A 175 -13.05 5.88 2.93
CA SER A 175 -14.08 5.24 3.74
C SER A 175 -14.91 6.25 4.54
N GLU A 176 -15.79 5.73 5.39
CA GLU A 176 -16.37 6.49 6.49
C GLU A 176 -15.30 7.02 7.46
N ARG A 177 -15.64 8.06 8.20
CA ARG A 177 -14.80 8.59 9.28
C ARG A 177 -14.84 7.70 10.51
N TYR A 178 -13.71 7.56 11.20
CA TYR A 178 -13.62 6.88 12.49
C TYR A 178 -13.64 7.82 13.70
N ALA A 179 -13.58 9.12 13.46
CA ALA A 179 -13.66 10.16 14.49
C ALA A 179 -14.59 11.28 14.06
N ASP A 180 -15.47 11.70 14.97
CA ASP A 180 -16.40 12.80 14.76
C ASP A 180 -15.75 14.15 15.04
N ILE A 181 -16.29 15.22 14.41
CA ILE A 181 -15.91 16.60 14.69
C ILE A 181 -16.12 16.88 16.19
N GLY A 182 -15.13 17.53 16.81
CA GLY A 182 -15.09 17.78 18.25
C GLY A 182 -14.43 16.67 19.06
N THR A 183 -14.04 15.55 18.45
CA THR A 183 -13.29 14.49 19.14
C THR A 183 -11.82 14.87 19.27
N LEU A 184 -11.22 14.58 20.43
CA LEU A 184 -9.77 14.66 20.62
C LEU A 184 -9.10 13.48 19.87
N VAL A 185 -8.23 13.80 18.92
CA VAL A 185 -7.47 12.84 18.11
C VAL A 185 -5.97 13.02 18.33
N GLY A 186 -5.17 11.98 18.06
CA GLY A 186 -3.73 12.08 18.22
C GLY A 186 -3.05 10.72 18.43
N PRO A 187 -1.70 10.69 18.50
CA PRO A 187 -0.93 9.45 18.60
C PRO A 187 -1.23 8.61 19.84
N GLY A 188 -1.68 9.21 20.93
CA GLY A 188 -1.97 8.54 22.20
C GLY A 188 -3.40 8.03 22.37
N GLY A 189 -4.30 8.26 21.40
CA GLY A 189 -5.71 7.95 21.50
C GLY A 189 -6.32 7.46 20.18
N LYS A 190 -7.46 8.05 19.78
CA LYS A 190 -8.06 7.81 18.47
C LYS A 190 -7.20 8.44 17.38
N SER A 191 -6.23 7.68 16.85
CA SER A 191 -5.33 8.17 15.81
C SER A 191 -5.87 7.93 14.41
N GLN A 192 -6.62 6.85 14.19
CA GLN A 192 -7.20 6.52 12.89
C GLN A 192 -8.40 7.40 12.59
N LEU A 193 -8.37 8.10 11.47
CA LEU A 193 -9.39 9.05 11.04
C LEU A 193 -10.25 8.53 9.91
N ALA A 194 -9.63 7.89 8.92
CA ALA A 194 -10.29 7.27 7.77
C ALA A 194 -9.37 6.24 7.13
N THR A 195 -9.89 5.52 6.14
CA THR A 195 -9.12 4.62 5.30
C THR A 195 -9.26 5.04 3.84
N ILE A 196 -8.20 4.92 3.05
CA ILE A 196 -8.24 5.19 1.61
C ILE A 196 -7.85 3.92 0.89
N VAL A 197 -8.66 3.55 -0.12
CA VAL A 197 -8.51 2.35 -0.91
C VAL A 197 -8.30 2.76 -2.37
N GLU A 198 -7.17 2.36 -2.93
CA GLU A 198 -6.90 2.48 -4.36
C GLU A 198 -7.56 1.30 -5.09
N SER A 199 -8.60 1.58 -5.90
CA SER A 199 -9.38 0.56 -6.58
C SER A 199 -9.33 0.65 -8.11
N ASP A 200 -8.50 1.53 -8.66
CA ASP A 200 -8.30 1.65 -10.11
C ASP A 200 -7.64 0.38 -10.67
N GLU A 201 -6.78 -0.25 -9.87
CA GLU A 201 -6.21 -1.57 -10.12
C GLU A 201 -6.46 -2.46 -8.90
N VAL A 202 -6.82 -3.72 -9.16
CA VAL A 202 -7.08 -4.69 -8.10
C VAL A 202 -6.16 -5.90 -8.25
N LEU A 203 -5.82 -6.51 -7.14
CA LEU A 203 -5.10 -7.77 -7.08
C LEU A 203 -6.12 -8.89 -6.91
N VAL A 204 -6.00 -9.94 -7.71
CA VAL A 204 -6.85 -11.13 -7.61
C VAL A 204 -5.97 -12.28 -7.13
N ASP A 205 -6.22 -12.75 -5.92
CA ASP A 205 -5.55 -13.91 -5.34
C ASP A 205 -6.43 -15.14 -5.52
N PHE A 206 -5.92 -16.17 -6.19
CA PHE A 206 -6.60 -17.44 -6.33
C PHE A 206 -5.60 -18.59 -6.22
N SER A 207 -6.07 -19.73 -5.76
CA SER A 207 -5.25 -20.94 -5.63
C SER A 207 -5.59 -21.93 -6.73
N LEU A 208 -4.57 -22.35 -7.47
CA LEU A 208 -4.68 -23.47 -8.42
C LEU A 208 -4.21 -24.74 -7.72
N THR A 209 -5.07 -25.77 -7.72
CA THR A 209 -4.63 -27.12 -7.34
C THR A 209 -3.94 -27.73 -8.56
N ALA A 210 -2.69 -28.13 -8.43
CA ALA A 210 -2.04 -28.90 -9.48
C ALA A 210 -2.77 -30.24 -9.64
N LEU A 211 -3.21 -30.53 -10.87
CA LEU A 211 -3.77 -31.83 -11.29
C LEU A 211 -2.64 -32.83 -11.45
#